data_2df6b2cfbc43dd51541b889ed409b165
#
_entry.id   2df6b2cfbc43dd51541b889ed409b165
#
_cell.length_a   1.000
_cell.length_b   1.000
_cell.length_c   1.000
_cell.angle_alpha   90.00
_cell.angle_beta   90.00
_cell.angle_gamma   90.00
#
_symmetry.space_group_name_H-M   'P 1'
#
loop_
_entity.id
_entity.type
_entity.pdbx_description
1 polymer ?
#
loop_
_entity_poly.entity_id
_entity_poly.type
_entity_poly.pdbx_seq_one_letter_code
_entity_poly.pdbx_strand_id
1 'polypeptide(L)'
;MKNKIYDLLVEKGAIMEGHFVLTSGLHSNRYIEKFRVLEDPKSLEIICKEMASKFKGIDLVVSAAIGGILLSSGVAKEFKVKGIFCERVNGNMVFKRGFEIPENSNVLIVEDIVTTGGSIKEIIQILNHKKINIQGICSLAHRGESIDFGYKYVPLVNIDIDTWNKDEVPDWLKKINITKPGSTGK
;
A
#
# COMPACT_ATOMS: atom_id res chain seq x y z
N MET A 1 -3.35 -9.83 -20.30
CA MET A 1 -2.41 -8.71 -20.58
C MET A 1 -1.31 -8.75 -19.53
N LYS A 2 -0.03 -8.62 -19.90
CA LYS A 2 1.07 -8.51 -18.91
C LYS A 2 0.89 -7.22 -18.12
N ASN A 3 0.96 -7.32 -16.80
CA ASN A 3 0.88 -6.16 -15.92
C ASN A 3 2.30 -5.62 -15.69
N LYS A 4 2.62 -4.47 -16.29
CA LYS A 4 3.95 -3.84 -16.22
C LYS A 4 4.44 -3.62 -14.77
N ILE A 5 3.53 -3.33 -13.85
CA ILE A 5 3.91 -3.12 -12.44
C ILE A 5 4.23 -4.46 -11.77
N TYR A 6 3.49 -5.52 -12.09
CA TYR A 6 3.83 -6.87 -11.62
C TYR A 6 5.22 -7.30 -12.11
N ASP A 7 5.49 -7.12 -13.42
CA ASP A 7 6.79 -7.46 -14.02
C ASP A 7 7.92 -6.66 -13.35
N LEU A 8 7.70 -5.36 -13.04
CA LEU A 8 8.65 -4.52 -12.30
C LEU A 8 8.91 -5.05 -10.89
N LEU A 9 7.86 -5.45 -10.15
CA LEU A 9 7.99 -6.03 -8.82
C LEU A 9 8.83 -7.31 -8.83
N VAL A 10 8.65 -8.16 -9.85
CA VAL A 10 9.43 -9.39 -10.03
C VAL A 10 10.89 -9.06 -10.37
N GLU A 11 11.12 -8.17 -11.35
CA GLU A 11 12.47 -7.75 -11.79
C GLU A 11 13.30 -7.19 -10.65
N LYS A 12 12.68 -6.39 -9.78
CA LYS A 12 13.35 -5.79 -8.61
C LYS A 12 13.44 -6.75 -7.41
N GLY A 13 12.95 -7.97 -7.53
CA GLY A 13 12.91 -8.94 -6.43
C GLY A 13 12.03 -8.52 -5.26
N ALA A 14 11.04 -7.65 -5.52
CA ALA A 14 10.07 -7.23 -4.51
C ALA A 14 9.07 -8.36 -4.20
N ILE A 15 8.81 -9.26 -5.14
CA ILE A 15 8.07 -10.50 -4.90
C ILE A 15 9.10 -11.58 -4.58
N MET A 16 9.10 -12.04 -3.34
CA MET A 16 10.01 -13.06 -2.83
C MET A 16 9.27 -14.39 -2.71
N GLU A 17 9.92 -15.48 -3.12
CA GLU A 17 9.45 -16.85 -2.92
C GLU A 17 10.28 -17.52 -1.82
N GLY A 18 9.65 -18.32 -0.96
CA GLY A 18 10.29 -18.94 0.18
C GLY A 18 9.29 -19.35 1.26
N HIS A 19 9.74 -19.60 2.47
CA HIS A 19 8.89 -19.86 3.63
C HIS A 19 8.96 -18.67 4.58
N PHE A 20 7.85 -17.93 4.68
CA PHE A 20 7.76 -16.70 5.47
C PHE A 20 6.75 -16.84 6.59
N VAL A 21 7.04 -16.20 7.73
CA VAL A 21 6.05 -15.98 8.79
C VAL A 21 5.65 -14.52 8.76
N LEU A 22 4.37 -14.27 8.47
CA LEU A 22 3.79 -12.93 8.38
C LEU A 22 3.54 -12.32 9.76
N THR A 23 3.30 -11.02 9.81
CA THR A 23 2.97 -10.30 11.07
C THR A 23 1.72 -10.87 11.76
N SER A 24 0.79 -11.45 10.99
CA SER A 24 -0.39 -12.14 11.51
C SER A 24 -0.08 -13.49 12.18
N GLY A 25 1.15 -13.98 12.09
CA GLY A 25 1.55 -15.32 12.52
C GLY A 25 1.28 -16.43 11.49
N LEU A 26 0.62 -16.12 10.37
CA LEU A 26 0.39 -17.08 9.30
C LEU A 26 1.69 -17.34 8.53
N HIS A 27 1.85 -18.57 8.06
CA HIS A 27 2.91 -18.97 7.15
C HIS A 27 2.51 -18.68 5.71
N SER A 28 3.50 -18.38 4.87
CA SER A 28 3.27 -18.07 3.46
C SER A 28 4.43 -18.56 2.58
N ASN A 29 4.13 -18.89 1.33
CA ASN A 29 5.12 -19.23 0.32
C ASN A 29 5.68 -18.02 -0.42
N ARG A 30 5.09 -16.81 -0.20
CA ARG A 30 5.49 -15.55 -0.83
C ARG A 30 5.48 -14.41 0.18
N TYR A 31 6.34 -13.43 -0.10
CA TYR A 31 6.39 -12.17 0.64
C TYR A 31 6.61 -11.00 -0.33
N ILE A 32 6.05 -9.84 0.01
CA ILE A 32 6.26 -8.62 -0.79
C ILE A 32 7.16 -7.68 0.00
N GLU A 33 8.42 -7.52 -0.45
CA GLU A 33 9.34 -6.52 0.07
C GLU A 33 9.25 -5.24 -0.76
N LYS A 34 8.26 -4.45 -0.44
CA LYS A 34 7.90 -3.23 -1.18
C LYS A 34 9.04 -2.21 -1.29
N PHE A 35 9.92 -2.15 -0.29
CA PHE A 35 11.00 -1.17 -0.31
C PHE A 35 12.02 -1.41 -1.42
N ARG A 36 12.13 -2.61 -1.97
CA ARG A 36 12.97 -2.89 -3.14
C ARG A 36 12.57 -2.12 -4.40
N VAL A 37 11.32 -1.68 -4.49
CA VAL A 37 10.87 -0.81 -5.59
C VAL A 37 10.70 0.64 -5.13
N LEU A 38 10.38 0.88 -3.86
CA LEU A 38 10.19 2.23 -3.34
C LEU A 38 11.53 2.96 -3.08
N GLU A 39 12.61 2.23 -2.81
CA GLU A 39 13.96 2.79 -2.65
C GLU A 39 14.63 3.18 -3.98
N ASP A 40 14.16 2.60 -5.11
CA ASP A 40 14.68 2.91 -6.44
C ASP A 40 13.88 4.05 -7.09
N PRO A 41 14.47 5.24 -7.30
CA PRO A 41 13.76 6.40 -7.84
C PRO A 41 13.09 6.16 -9.19
N LYS A 42 13.68 5.32 -10.06
CA LYS A 42 13.10 5.01 -11.37
C LYS A 42 11.85 4.15 -11.24
N SER A 43 11.90 3.12 -10.40
CA SER A 43 10.75 2.27 -10.10
C SER A 43 9.63 3.04 -9.43
N LEU A 44 9.98 3.88 -8.45
CA LEU A 44 9.03 4.75 -7.75
C LEU A 44 8.32 5.70 -8.73
N GLU A 45 9.06 6.33 -9.66
CA GLU A 45 8.48 7.21 -10.67
C GLU A 45 7.49 6.47 -11.58
N ILE A 46 7.84 5.27 -12.05
CA ILE A 46 6.95 4.43 -12.88
C ILE A 46 5.65 4.11 -12.13
N ILE A 47 5.77 3.70 -10.86
CA ILE A 47 4.63 3.36 -10.01
C ILE A 47 3.74 4.58 -9.78
N CYS A 48 4.32 5.73 -9.43
CA CYS A 48 3.57 6.96 -9.16
C CYS A 48 2.84 7.49 -10.40
N LYS A 49 3.46 7.46 -11.58
CA LYS A 49 2.83 7.80 -12.85
C LYS A 49 1.64 6.87 -13.15
N GLU A 50 1.82 5.57 -12.92
CA GLU A 50 0.73 4.60 -13.17
C GLU A 50 -0.44 4.83 -12.20
N MET A 51 -0.18 5.10 -10.90
CA MET A 51 -1.22 5.46 -9.94
C MET A 51 -1.96 6.73 -10.35
N ALA A 52 -1.23 7.80 -10.68
CA ALA A 52 -1.80 9.08 -11.06
C ALA A 52 -2.67 8.95 -12.32
N SER A 53 -2.30 8.10 -13.28
CA SER A 53 -3.06 7.89 -14.52
C SER A 53 -4.50 7.40 -14.33
N LYS A 54 -4.81 6.83 -13.16
CA LYS A 54 -6.14 6.26 -12.84
C LYS A 54 -7.16 7.28 -12.36
N PHE A 55 -6.72 8.50 -12.06
CA PHE A 55 -7.54 9.55 -11.45
C PHE A 55 -7.31 10.91 -12.15
N LYS A 56 -8.24 11.84 -11.91
CA LYS A 56 -8.17 13.23 -12.44
C LYS A 56 -8.73 14.18 -11.41
N GLY A 57 -8.34 15.46 -11.50
CA GLY A 57 -8.91 16.54 -10.67
C GLY A 57 -8.58 16.36 -9.19
N ILE A 58 -7.37 15.94 -8.86
CA ILE A 58 -6.90 15.75 -7.50
C ILE A 58 -6.26 17.04 -7.00
N ASP A 59 -6.64 17.48 -5.80
CA ASP A 59 -6.11 18.68 -5.13
C ASP A 59 -5.13 18.32 -4.01
N LEU A 60 -5.19 17.09 -3.50
CA LEU A 60 -4.34 16.61 -2.40
C LEU A 60 -4.19 15.09 -2.47
N VAL A 61 -2.98 14.60 -2.21
CA VAL A 61 -2.73 13.16 -2.06
C VAL A 61 -2.41 12.84 -0.60
N VAL A 62 -3.02 11.78 -0.08
CA VAL A 62 -2.92 11.37 1.31
C VAL A 62 -2.48 9.91 1.39
N SER A 63 -1.65 9.57 2.38
CA SER A 63 -1.26 8.19 2.65
C SER A 63 -1.14 7.88 4.14
N ALA A 64 -0.89 6.62 4.48
CA ALA A 64 -0.41 6.23 5.80
C ALA A 64 1.12 6.08 5.83
N ALA A 65 1.75 6.47 6.93
CA ALA A 65 3.16 6.15 7.17
C ALA A 65 3.31 4.63 7.42
N ILE A 66 4.41 4.01 7.03
CA ILE A 66 5.67 4.58 6.51
C ILE A 66 5.77 4.42 4.98
N GLY A 67 5.36 3.28 4.43
CA GLY A 67 5.52 2.95 3.01
C GLY A 67 4.77 3.90 2.08
N GLY A 68 3.61 4.39 2.50
CA GLY A 68 2.82 5.35 1.74
C GLY A 68 3.44 6.74 1.59
N ILE A 69 4.42 7.13 2.43
CA ILE A 69 5.02 8.48 2.39
C ILE A 69 5.66 8.77 1.02
N LEU A 70 6.47 7.84 0.52
CA LEU A 70 7.12 7.99 -0.78
C LEU A 70 6.09 8.04 -1.91
N LEU A 71 5.05 7.22 -1.82
CA LEU A 71 3.98 7.17 -2.81
C LEU A 71 3.15 8.46 -2.81
N SER A 72 2.77 8.98 -1.63
CA SER A 72 2.00 10.23 -1.58
C SER A 72 2.78 11.40 -2.18
N SER A 73 4.07 11.52 -1.88
CA SER A 73 4.93 12.55 -2.45
C SER A 73 5.09 12.38 -3.98
N GLY A 74 5.35 11.16 -4.43
CA GLY A 74 5.55 10.87 -5.85
C GLY A 74 4.29 11.06 -6.69
N VAL A 75 3.13 10.59 -6.22
CA VAL A 75 1.84 10.76 -6.91
C VAL A 75 1.40 12.23 -6.90
N ALA A 76 1.61 12.95 -5.78
CA ALA A 76 1.33 14.38 -5.69
C ALA A 76 2.16 15.21 -6.70
N LYS A 77 3.41 14.83 -6.95
CA LYS A 77 4.26 15.44 -7.98
C LYS A 77 3.62 15.35 -9.37
N GLU A 78 3.01 14.20 -9.72
CA GLU A 78 2.35 14.01 -11.02
C GLU A 78 1.14 14.94 -11.20
N PHE A 79 0.39 15.21 -10.11
CA PHE A 79 -0.73 16.16 -10.10
C PHE A 79 -0.30 17.61 -9.84
N LYS A 80 0.96 17.87 -9.45
CA LYS A 80 1.48 19.17 -9.03
C LYS A 80 0.75 19.75 -7.82
N VAL A 81 0.42 18.90 -6.86
CA VAL A 81 -0.30 19.23 -5.62
C VAL A 81 0.52 18.83 -4.39
N LYS A 82 -0.02 19.08 -3.20
CA LYS A 82 0.60 18.60 -1.94
C LYS A 82 0.37 17.11 -1.73
N GLY A 83 1.41 16.41 -1.23
CA GLY A 83 1.32 15.05 -0.70
C GLY A 83 1.55 15.08 0.80
N ILE A 84 0.63 14.51 1.56
CA ILE A 84 0.70 14.44 3.01
C ILE A 84 0.49 13.01 3.50
N PHE A 85 0.77 12.77 4.76
CA PHE A 85 0.55 11.45 5.35
C PHE A 85 0.03 11.55 6.77
N CYS A 86 -0.67 10.52 7.20
CA CYS A 86 -0.99 10.29 8.60
C CYS A 86 -0.07 9.23 9.19
N GLU A 87 0.11 9.32 10.49
CA GLU A 87 0.94 8.42 11.28
C GLU A 87 0.17 7.93 12.50
N ARG A 88 0.55 6.76 13.00
CA ARG A 88 -0.12 6.17 14.15
C ARG A 88 0.48 6.71 15.44
N VAL A 89 -0.36 7.29 16.29
CA VAL A 89 0.02 7.82 17.61
C VAL A 89 -0.90 7.22 18.65
N ASN A 90 -0.33 6.53 19.63
CA ASN A 90 -1.08 5.85 20.68
C ASN A 90 -2.21 4.96 20.10
N GLY A 91 -1.91 4.24 19.02
CA GLY A 91 -2.86 3.37 18.34
C GLY A 91 -3.81 4.05 17.33
N ASN A 92 -3.96 5.37 17.36
CA ASN A 92 -4.87 6.13 16.48
C ASN A 92 -4.14 6.71 15.26
N MET A 93 -4.79 6.69 14.10
CA MET A 93 -4.30 7.35 12.89
C MET A 93 -4.56 8.85 12.99
N VAL A 94 -3.54 9.68 12.78
CA VAL A 94 -3.64 11.14 12.90
C VAL A 94 -2.79 11.86 11.87
N PHE A 95 -3.27 13.03 11.40
CA PHE A 95 -2.44 13.99 10.67
C PHE A 95 -1.70 14.86 11.67
N LYS A 96 -0.38 14.87 11.57
CA LYS A 96 0.52 15.71 12.37
C LYS A 96 1.27 16.70 11.49
N ARG A 97 2.35 17.28 12.03
CA ARG A 97 3.33 18.11 11.31
C ARG A 97 2.73 19.38 10.71
N GLY A 98 1.59 19.86 11.23
CA GLY A 98 0.92 21.05 10.69
C GLY A 98 0.34 20.84 9.29
N PHE A 99 0.07 19.59 8.90
CA PHE A 99 -0.62 19.33 7.63
C PHE A 99 -2.04 19.87 7.66
N GLU A 100 -2.34 20.72 6.69
CA GLU A 100 -3.66 21.29 6.46
C GLU A 100 -4.35 20.57 5.32
N ILE A 101 -5.62 20.25 5.51
CA ILE A 101 -6.49 19.67 4.50
C ILE A 101 -7.61 20.70 4.26
N PRO A 102 -7.55 21.49 3.16
CA PRO A 102 -8.58 22.49 2.86
C PRO A 102 -9.94 21.83 2.65
N GLU A 103 -11.01 22.46 3.15
CA GLU A 103 -12.38 21.98 2.90
C GLU A 103 -12.65 21.90 1.39
N ASN A 104 -13.53 20.96 1.01
CA ASN A 104 -13.93 20.67 -0.36
C ASN A 104 -12.80 20.20 -1.30
N SER A 105 -11.58 19.91 -0.77
CA SER A 105 -10.51 19.35 -1.58
C SER A 105 -10.90 17.99 -2.14
N ASN A 106 -10.51 17.74 -3.38
CA ASN A 106 -10.56 16.43 -4.02
C ASN A 106 -9.34 15.61 -3.62
N VAL A 107 -9.53 14.61 -2.77
CA VAL A 107 -8.44 13.83 -2.16
C VAL A 107 -8.31 12.46 -2.80
N LEU A 108 -7.09 12.08 -3.17
CA LEU A 108 -6.71 10.72 -3.51
C LEU A 108 -5.96 10.09 -2.33
N ILE A 109 -6.43 8.93 -1.88
CA ILE A 109 -5.71 8.12 -0.88
C ILE A 109 -4.80 7.14 -1.62
N VAL A 110 -3.52 7.09 -1.26
CA VAL A 110 -2.57 6.11 -1.81
C VAL A 110 -1.97 5.25 -0.72
N GLU A 111 -1.69 3.98 -1.04
CA GLU A 111 -1.14 3.01 -0.10
C GLU A 111 -0.14 2.09 -0.80
N ASP A 112 0.78 1.53 -0.06
CA ASP A 112 1.72 0.55 -0.59
C ASP A 112 1.07 -0.82 -0.78
N ILE A 113 0.67 -1.48 0.30
CA ILE A 113 0.04 -2.80 0.25
C ILE A 113 -1.25 -2.78 1.08
N VAL A 114 -2.35 -3.07 0.44
CA VAL A 114 -3.64 -3.27 1.11
C VAL A 114 -3.86 -4.75 1.38
N THR A 115 -4.17 -5.08 2.62
CA THR A 115 -4.58 -6.43 3.03
C THR A 115 -6.02 -6.40 3.54
N THR A 116 -6.25 -5.95 4.76
CA THR A 116 -7.59 -5.80 5.35
C THR A 116 -8.18 -4.40 5.16
N GLY A 117 -7.36 -3.47 4.68
CA GLY A 117 -7.76 -2.08 4.45
C GLY A 117 -7.96 -1.23 5.72
N GLY A 118 -7.52 -1.73 6.88
CA GLY A 118 -7.72 -1.03 8.16
C GLY A 118 -7.21 0.42 8.15
N SER A 119 -5.96 0.66 7.72
CA SER A 119 -5.37 2.01 7.64
C SER A 119 -6.18 2.94 6.72
N ILE A 120 -6.62 2.44 5.57
CA ILE A 120 -7.44 3.22 4.62
C ILE A 120 -8.78 3.58 5.24
N LYS A 121 -9.44 2.64 5.91
CA LYS A 121 -10.73 2.89 6.59
C LYS A 121 -10.60 3.97 7.68
N GLU A 122 -9.51 3.96 8.45
CA GLU A 122 -9.23 5.00 9.45
C GLU A 122 -8.99 6.37 8.78
N ILE A 123 -8.25 6.43 7.65
CA ILE A 123 -8.07 7.67 6.88
C ILE A 123 -9.41 8.19 6.36
N ILE A 124 -10.25 7.34 5.79
CA ILE A 124 -11.59 7.69 5.31
C ILE A 124 -12.43 8.30 6.45
N GLN A 125 -12.43 7.69 7.63
CA GLN A 125 -13.14 8.23 8.80
C GLN A 125 -12.68 9.64 9.15
N ILE A 126 -11.37 9.89 9.19
CA ILE A 126 -10.83 11.23 9.49
C ILE A 126 -11.25 12.24 8.42
N LEU A 127 -11.19 11.88 7.15
CA LEU A 127 -11.53 12.76 6.04
C LEU A 127 -13.03 13.08 5.98
N ASN A 128 -13.89 12.09 6.28
CA ASN A 128 -15.34 12.27 6.28
C ASN A 128 -15.83 13.29 7.33
N HIS A 129 -15.06 13.49 8.40
CA HIS A 129 -15.35 14.54 9.39
C HIS A 129 -15.02 15.98 8.90
N LYS A 130 -14.44 16.14 7.70
CA LYS A 130 -13.84 17.41 7.24
C LYS A 130 -14.40 17.91 5.89
N LYS A 131 -15.62 17.64 5.50
CA LYS A 131 -16.17 18.07 4.20
C LYS A 131 -15.20 17.89 3.03
N ILE A 132 -14.59 16.73 2.93
CA ILE A 132 -13.58 16.39 1.93
C ILE A 132 -14.19 15.49 0.86
N ASN A 133 -13.82 15.70 -0.40
CA ASN A 133 -14.27 14.89 -1.51
C ASN A 133 -13.25 13.77 -1.78
N ILE A 134 -13.46 12.56 -1.25
CA ILE A 134 -12.59 11.43 -1.54
C ILE A 134 -12.87 10.97 -2.98
N GLN A 135 -11.92 11.20 -3.89
CA GLN A 135 -12.03 10.83 -5.32
C GLN A 135 -11.75 9.35 -5.55
N GLY A 136 -11.04 8.71 -4.65
CA GLY A 136 -10.77 7.30 -4.68
C GLY A 136 -9.52 6.90 -3.92
N ILE A 137 -9.16 5.64 -4.11
CA ILE A 137 -8.06 4.97 -3.41
C ILE A 137 -7.23 4.24 -4.47
N CYS A 138 -5.90 4.32 -4.36
CA CYS A 138 -4.99 3.56 -5.20
C CYS A 138 -3.93 2.89 -4.34
N SER A 139 -3.65 1.61 -4.58
CA SER A 139 -2.53 0.93 -3.93
C SER A 139 -1.55 0.34 -4.95
N LEU A 140 -0.28 0.22 -4.55
CA LEU A 140 0.70 -0.51 -5.34
C LEU A 140 0.28 -1.97 -5.49
N ALA A 141 -0.09 -2.61 -4.38
CA ALA A 141 -0.58 -3.97 -4.40
C ALA A 141 -1.79 -4.17 -3.48
N HIS A 142 -2.63 -5.12 -3.86
CA HIS A 142 -3.68 -5.68 -3.02
C HIS A 142 -3.41 -7.16 -2.80
N ARG A 143 -3.57 -7.61 -1.56
CA ARG A 143 -3.44 -9.00 -1.17
C ARG A 143 -4.61 -9.41 -0.29
N GLY A 144 -5.32 -10.45 -0.69
CA GLY A 144 -6.46 -11.00 0.04
C GLY A 144 -7.78 -10.79 -0.68
N GLU A 145 -8.88 -10.89 0.04
CA GLU A 145 -10.23 -10.75 -0.50
C GLU A 145 -10.53 -9.32 -0.93
N SER A 146 -11.45 -9.18 -1.88
CA SER A 146 -11.89 -7.87 -2.35
C SER A 146 -12.50 -7.03 -1.22
N ILE A 147 -12.17 -5.73 -1.18
CA ILE A 147 -12.63 -4.81 -0.16
C ILE A 147 -13.46 -3.72 -0.82
N ASP A 148 -14.66 -3.50 -0.30
CA ASP A 148 -15.44 -2.31 -0.61
C ASP A 148 -15.15 -1.22 0.43
N PHE A 149 -14.63 -0.09 -0.03
CA PHE A 149 -14.37 1.09 0.77
C PHE A 149 -15.49 2.14 0.67
N GLY A 150 -16.52 1.91 -0.16
CA GLY A 150 -17.53 2.91 -0.52
C GLY A 150 -17.02 3.95 -1.52
N TYR A 151 -15.82 3.78 -2.06
CA TYR A 151 -15.15 4.66 -3.02
C TYR A 151 -14.47 3.83 -4.11
N LYS A 152 -14.18 4.46 -5.26
CA LYS A 152 -13.39 3.82 -6.32
C LYS A 152 -12.05 3.37 -5.76
N TYR A 153 -11.79 2.07 -5.78
CA TYR A 153 -10.51 1.48 -5.38
C TYR A 153 -9.81 0.83 -6.57
N VAL A 154 -8.54 1.18 -6.79
CA VAL A 154 -7.73 0.68 -7.90
C VAL A 154 -6.38 0.19 -7.37
N PRO A 155 -6.20 -1.10 -7.12
CA PRO A 155 -4.87 -1.67 -6.94
C PRO A 155 -4.16 -1.75 -8.29
N LEU A 156 -2.87 -1.43 -8.36
CA LEU A 156 -2.09 -1.62 -9.58
C LEU A 156 -1.82 -3.10 -9.84
N VAL A 157 -1.68 -3.89 -8.77
CA VAL A 157 -1.45 -5.33 -8.83
C VAL A 157 -2.30 -6.04 -7.78
N ASN A 158 -2.99 -7.11 -8.19
CA ASN A 158 -3.54 -8.08 -7.25
C ASN A 158 -2.54 -9.22 -7.13
N ILE A 159 -2.17 -9.58 -5.90
CA ILE A 159 -1.19 -10.63 -5.63
C ILE A 159 -1.87 -11.68 -4.75
N ASP A 160 -2.13 -12.82 -5.36
CA ASP A 160 -2.61 -13.98 -4.64
C ASP A 160 -1.45 -14.62 -3.90
N ILE A 161 -1.57 -14.70 -2.59
CA ILE A 161 -0.57 -15.27 -1.70
C ILE A 161 -1.26 -16.29 -0.82
N ASP A 162 -0.84 -17.54 -0.98
CA ASP A 162 -1.32 -18.61 -0.11
C ASP A 162 -0.80 -18.41 1.30
N THR A 163 -1.69 -18.62 2.27
CA THR A 163 -1.35 -18.53 3.68
C THR A 163 -1.93 -19.71 4.45
N TRP A 164 -1.20 -20.17 5.46
CA TRP A 164 -1.57 -21.32 6.28
C TRP A 164 -1.36 -21.03 7.76
N ASN A 165 -2.19 -21.61 8.61
CA ASN A 165 -1.89 -21.74 10.02
C ASN A 165 -0.66 -22.65 10.21
N LYS A 166 0.05 -22.50 11.32
CA LYS A 166 1.28 -23.24 11.61
C LYS A 166 1.12 -24.77 11.44
N ASP A 167 -0.03 -25.29 11.84
CA ASP A 167 -0.30 -26.74 11.81
C ASP A 167 -0.76 -27.23 10.43
N GLU A 168 -1.14 -26.30 9.52
CA GLU A 168 -1.66 -26.59 8.18
C GLU A 168 -0.63 -26.35 7.07
N VAL A 169 0.61 -25.98 7.43
CA VAL A 169 1.68 -25.73 6.47
C VAL A 169 1.94 -26.96 5.63
N PRO A 170 1.94 -26.88 4.28
CA PRO A 170 2.23 -28.01 3.40
C PRO A 170 3.65 -28.56 3.61
N ASP A 171 3.81 -29.88 3.46
CA ASP A 171 5.11 -30.54 3.69
C ASP A 171 6.23 -30.05 2.76
N TRP A 172 5.88 -29.63 1.55
CA TRP A 172 6.86 -29.05 0.64
C TRP A 172 7.41 -27.71 1.16
N LEU A 173 6.55 -26.90 1.81
CA LEU A 173 6.93 -25.61 2.38
C LEU A 173 7.69 -25.77 3.70
N LYS A 174 7.38 -26.79 4.50
CA LYS A 174 8.12 -27.12 5.74
C LYS A 174 9.58 -27.44 5.49
N LYS A 175 9.93 -27.92 4.27
CA LYS A 175 11.31 -28.23 3.88
C LYS A 175 12.16 -26.98 3.59
N ILE A 176 11.55 -25.82 3.46
CA ILE A 176 12.21 -24.54 3.21
C ILE A 176 12.42 -23.83 4.56
N ASN A 177 13.64 -23.35 4.80
CA ASN A 177 13.94 -22.60 6.02
C ASN A 177 13.07 -21.35 6.14
N ILE A 178 12.52 -21.14 7.34
CA ILE A 178 11.67 -19.96 7.62
C ILE A 178 12.53 -18.70 7.57
N THR A 179 12.05 -17.71 6.80
CA THR A 179 12.62 -16.36 6.74
C THR A 179 11.62 -15.38 7.32
N LYS A 180 12.12 -14.43 8.12
CA LYS A 180 11.33 -13.32 8.68
C LYS A 180 11.79 -12.01 8.05
N PRO A 181 11.21 -11.59 6.92
CA PRO A 181 11.57 -10.35 6.26
C PRO A 181 10.87 -9.14 6.87
N GLY A 182 11.31 -7.94 6.48
CA GLY A 182 10.69 -6.67 6.83
C GLY A 182 10.93 -6.21 8.26
N SER A 183 10.00 -5.41 8.77
CA SER A 183 10.08 -4.79 10.11
C SER A 183 10.05 -5.78 11.28
N THR A 184 9.72 -7.04 11.02
CA THR A 184 9.72 -8.13 12.01
C THR A 184 11.04 -8.88 12.08
N GLY A 185 11.96 -8.62 11.14
CA GLY A 185 13.32 -9.17 11.11
C GLY A 185 14.24 -8.39 12.05
N LYS A 186 14.26 -8.74 13.32
CA LYS A 186 15.36 -8.46 14.24
C LYS A 186 16.07 -9.77 14.51
#